data_1db0a0e560bda7c386cbfcda4af757a3
#
_entry.id   1db0a0e560bda7c386cbfcda4af757a3
#
_cell.length_a   1.000
_cell.length_b   1.000
_cell.length_c   1.000
_cell.angle_alpha   90.00
_cell.angle_beta   90.00
_cell.angle_gamma   90.00
#
_symmetry.space_group_name_H-M   'P 1'
#
loop_
_entity.id
_entity.type
_entity.pdbx_description
1 polymer ?
#
loop_
_entity_poly.entity_id
_entity_poly.type
_entity_poly.pdbx_seq_one_letter_code
_entity_poly.pdbx_strand_id
1 'polypeptide(L)'
;IGDHKDIPAKITPGIKSDQVYGQIVGNDHYNEVFIGRFSCESKEDLKTQIDRTIHYERNITTEDKWLGQALCIASAEGGPSADNGESDIQHENVIANLLTQYGYTKIIKCYDPGVTPKNIIDAFNGGISLVNYTGHGSETAWGTSHFGTTHVKQLTNSNQLPFIFD
;
A
#
# COMPACT_ATOMS: atom_id res chain seq x y z
N ILE A 1 7.43 -5.44 16.74
CA ILE A 1 8.10 -4.38 17.46
C ILE A 1 9.58 -4.45 17.12
N GLY A 2 10.09 -3.39 16.54
CA GLY A 2 11.51 -3.28 16.23
C GLY A 2 11.94 -3.79 14.87
N ASP A 3 13.21 -3.53 14.60
CA ASP A 3 13.96 -4.04 13.46
C ASP A 3 14.05 -5.58 13.55
N HIS A 4 14.32 -6.24 12.43
CA HIS A 4 14.62 -7.68 12.35
C HIS A 4 15.83 -8.10 13.22
N LYS A 5 16.58 -7.17 13.78
CA LYS A 5 17.64 -7.43 14.78
C LYS A 5 17.08 -7.77 16.15
N ASP A 6 15.95 -7.15 16.54
CA ASP A 6 15.32 -7.35 17.84
C ASP A 6 14.31 -8.50 17.80
N ILE A 7 13.57 -8.62 16.70
CA ILE A 7 12.67 -9.75 16.44
C ILE A 7 13.03 -10.30 15.06
N PRO A 8 13.92 -11.29 14.97
CA PRO A 8 14.39 -11.81 13.70
C PRO A 8 13.26 -12.44 12.90
N ALA A 9 13.12 -12.05 11.64
CA ALA A 9 12.34 -12.83 10.70
C ALA A 9 12.99 -14.21 10.49
N LYS A 10 12.20 -15.26 10.33
CA LYS A 10 12.75 -16.57 9.97
C LYS A 10 13.41 -16.47 8.58
N ILE A 11 14.66 -16.89 8.52
CA ILE A 11 15.40 -16.97 7.27
C ILE A 11 15.21 -18.38 6.72
N THR A 12 14.40 -18.51 5.67
CA THR A 12 14.47 -19.66 4.76
C THR A 12 15.40 -19.26 3.61
N PRO A 13 16.16 -20.16 2.98
CA PRO A 13 17.07 -19.77 1.91
C PRO A 13 16.40 -18.85 0.89
N GLY A 14 16.82 -17.59 0.84
CA GLY A 14 16.33 -16.56 -0.07
C GLY A 14 15.13 -15.72 0.40
N ILE A 15 14.45 -16.05 1.50
CA ILE A 15 13.25 -15.32 1.95
C ILE A 15 13.30 -15.07 3.47
N LYS A 16 13.14 -13.81 3.86
CA LYS A 16 12.86 -13.41 5.24
C LYS A 16 11.34 -13.33 5.41
N SER A 17 10.79 -14.03 6.41
CA SER A 17 9.35 -14.07 6.62
C SER A 17 9.00 -14.04 8.10
N ASP A 18 7.93 -13.36 8.44
CA ASP A 18 7.32 -13.36 9.77
C ASP A 18 6.21 -14.41 9.92
N GLN A 19 5.88 -15.11 8.85
CA GLN A 19 4.80 -16.10 8.82
C GLN A 19 4.88 -17.13 9.96
N VAL A 20 6.10 -17.54 10.33
CA VAL A 20 6.32 -18.51 11.41
C VAL A 20 5.71 -18.10 12.76
N TYR A 21 5.54 -16.81 13.00
CA TYR A 21 4.92 -16.32 14.24
C TYR A 21 3.40 -16.46 14.26
N GLY A 22 2.80 -16.71 13.11
CA GLY A 22 1.37 -16.99 12.97
C GLY A 22 1.00 -18.47 13.00
N GLN A 23 1.98 -19.35 12.92
CA GLN A 23 1.80 -20.81 12.91
C GLN A 23 1.87 -21.33 14.36
N ILE A 24 0.77 -21.31 15.05
CA ILE A 24 0.70 -21.60 16.50
C ILE A 24 0.04 -22.93 16.83
N VAL A 25 -0.58 -23.59 15.86
CA VAL A 25 -1.26 -24.90 16.03
C VAL A 25 -0.87 -25.81 14.86
N GLY A 26 -0.70 -27.10 15.16
CA GLY A 26 -0.39 -28.10 14.13
C GLY A 26 1.09 -28.12 13.73
N ASN A 27 1.37 -28.74 12.60
CA ASN A 27 2.72 -28.88 12.03
C ASN A 27 2.65 -28.69 10.50
N ASP A 28 1.88 -27.72 10.08
CA ASP A 28 1.73 -27.32 8.67
C ASP A 28 2.26 -25.91 8.43
N HIS A 29 1.92 -25.31 7.30
CA HIS A 29 2.38 -23.98 6.89
C HIS A 29 1.24 -22.93 6.85
N TYR A 30 0.08 -23.26 7.41
CA TYR A 30 -1.04 -22.32 7.50
C TYR A 30 -0.95 -21.49 8.79
N ASN A 31 -1.30 -20.23 8.66
CA ASN A 31 -1.33 -19.33 9.81
C ASN A 31 -2.70 -19.32 10.46
N GLU A 32 -2.78 -19.50 11.79
CA GLU A 32 -4.00 -19.34 12.57
C GLU A 32 -4.27 -17.88 12.94
N VAL A 33 -3.24 -17.03 12.86
CA VAL A 33 -3.36 -15.59 13.13
C VAL A 33 -2.66 -14.77 12.06
N PHE A 34 -3.22 -13.60 11.79
CA PHE A 34 -2.56 -12.63 10.92
C PHE A 34 -1.40 -11.96 11.67
N ILE A 35 -0.28 -11.82 10.99
CA ILE A 35 0.91 -11.19 11.53
C ILE A 35 1.24 -9.95 10.70
N GLY A 36 1.40 -8.82 11.39
CA GLY A 36 1.93 -7.59 10.83
C GLY A 36 3.13 -7.11 11.64
N ARG A 37 4.07 -6.48 10.98
CA ARG A 37 5.25 -5.88 11.60
C ARG A 37 5.22 -4.38 11.48
N PHE A 38 5.33 -3.66 12.60
CA PHE A 38 5.78 -2.28 12.56
C PHE A 38 7.30 -2.27 12.31
N SER A 39 7.69 -2.00 11.07
CA SER A 39 9.10 -1.86 10.71
C SER A 39 9.59 -0.49 11.17
N CYS A 40 10.53 -0.46 12.10
CA CYS A 40 11.05 0.78 12.69
C CYS A 40 12.50 0.60 13.14
N GLU A 41 13.28 1.65 13.02
CA GLU A 41 14.68 1.70 13.44
C GLU A 41 14.85 2.40 14.81
N SER A 42 13.83 3.12 15.26
CA SER A 42 13.84 3.88 16.50
C SER A 42 12.52 3.74 17.26
N LYS A 43 12.54 4.10 18.55
CA LYS A 43 11.32 4.19 19.37
C LYS A 43 10.37 5.28 18.88
N GLU A 44 10.91 6.32 18.32
CA GLU A 44 10.19 7.45 17.73
C GLU A 44 9.42 7.01 16.49
N ASP A 45 10.04 6.19 15.62
CA ASP A 45 9.37 5.61 14.45
C ASP A 45 8.24 4.68 14.86
N LEU A 46 8.49 3.81 15.85
CA LEU A 46 7.46 2.93 16.41
C LEU A 46 6.30 3.73 16.99
N LYS A 47 6.60 4.75 17.80
CA LYS A 47 5.56 5.64 18.35
C LYS A 47 4.74 6.29 17.24
N THR A 48 5.39 6.79 16.20
CA THR A 48 4.71 7.42 15.07
C THR A 48 3.74 6.44 14.39
N GLN A 49 4.14 5.20 14.14
CA GLN A 49 3.28 4.19 13.52
C GLN A 49 2.09 3.83 14.43
N ILE A 50 2.33 3.66 15.73
CA ILE A 50 1.29 3.37 16.72
C ILE A 50 0.30 4.54 16.82
N ASP A 51 0.78 5.77 16.95
CA ASP A 51 -0.07 6.96 17.07
C ASP A 51 -0.98 7.12 15.83
N ARG A 52 -0.45 6.86 14.64
CA ARG A 52 -1.21 6.89 13.38
C ARG A 52 -2.28 5.81 13.32
N THR A 53 -1.95 4.59 13.74
CA THR A 53 -2.91 3.49 13.82
C THR A 53 -4.04 3.82 14.79
N ILE A 54 -3.70 4.30 15.98
CA ILE A 54 -4.70 4.70 16.98
C ILE A 54 -5.57 5.86 16.49
N HIS A 55 -4.96 6.84 15.80
CA HIS A 55 -5.71 7.94 15.21
C HIS A 55 -6.72 7.44 14.17
N TYR A 56 -6.29 6.56 13.28
CA TYR A 56 -7.14 5.95 12.26
C TYR A 56 -8.32 5.19 12.89
N GLU A 57 -8.10 4.42 13.94
CA GLU A 57 -9.14 3.61 14.57
C GLU A 57 -10.12 4.43 15.45
N ARG A 58 -9.69 5.56 16.00
CA ARG A 58 -10.47 6.28 17.02
C ARG A 58 -11.02 7.63 16.57
N ASN A 59 -10.33 8.31 15.67
CA ASN A 59 -10.59 9.71 15.39
C ASN A 59 -11.22 9.94 14.02
N ILE A 60 -11.37 8.90 13.21
CA ILE A 60 -12.03 8.97 11.91
C ILE A 60 -13.55 8.93 12.10
N THR A 61 -14.24 9.77 11.34
CA THR A 61 -15.70 9.88 11.37
C THR A 61 -16.29 9.72 9.97
N THR A 62 -17.59 9.58 9.88
CA THR A 62 -18.33 9.51 8.60
C THR A 62 -18.24 10.80 7.78
N GLU A 63 -17.81 11.91 8.39
CA GLU A 63 -17.61 13.20 7.70
C GLU A 63 -16.27 13.28 6.97
N ASP A 64 -15.38 12.33 7.20
CA ASP A 64 -14.05 12.26 6.58
C ASP A 64 -14.14 11.78 5.12
N LYS A 65 -14.45 12.70 4.21
CA LYS A 65 -14.70 12.40 2.79
C LYS A 65 -13.53 11.72 2.07
N TRP A 66 -12.31 11.88 2.57
CA TRP A 66 -11.12 11.23 2.00
C TRP A 66 -11.19 9.69 2.10
N LEU A 67 -11.98 9.16 3.04
CA LEU A 67 -12.21 7.72 3.16
C LEU A 67 -12.89 7.10 1.94
N GLY A 68 -13.68 7.88 1.22
CA GLY A 68 -14.32 7.46 -0.03
C GLY A 68 -13.48 7.76 -1.28
N GLN A 69 -12.20 8.06 -1.15
CA GLN A 69 -11.33 8.36 -2.28
C GLN A 69 -10.23 7.31 -2.42
N ALA A 70 -9.95 6.86 -3.65
CA ALA A 70 -8.90 5.91 -3.94
C ALA A 70 -8.01 6.37 -5.10
N LEU A 71 -6.79 5.85 -5.13
CA LEU A 71 -5.83 6.05 -6.20
C LEU A 71 -5.48 4.70 -6.83
N CYS A 72 -5.70 4.57 -8.12
CA CYS A 72 -5.29 3.43 -8.93
C CYS A 72 -4.11 3.84 -9.82
N ILE A 73 -3.04 3.09 -9.75
CA ILE A 73 -1.80 3.35 -10.52
C ILE A 73 -1.50 2.11 -11.36
N ALA A 74 -1.33 2.30 -12.67
CA ALA A 74 -1.05 1.19 -13.57
C ALA A 74 0.09 1.50 -14.52
N SER A 75 0.94 0.51 -14.77
CA SER A 75 1.90 0.55 -15.88
C SER A 75 1.20 0.34 -17.23
N ALA A 76 1.90 0.66 -18.32
CA ALA A 76 1.41 0.37 -19.66
C ALA A 76 1.77 -1.07 -20.11
N GLU A 77 2.12 -1.94 -19.18
CA GLU A 77 2.55 -3.30 -19.45
C GLU A 77 1.39 -4.30 -19.44
N GLY A 78 1.71 -5.55 -19.69
CA GLY A 78 0.74 -6.62 -19.77
C GLY A 78 -0.03 -6.69 -21.09
N GLY A 79 -1.03 -7.55 -21.14
CA GLY A 79 -1.87 -7.78 -22.32
C GLY A 79 -2.26 -9.23 -22.49
N PRO A 80 -2.71 -9.66 -23.68
CA PRO A 80 -3.24 -11.01 -23.91
C PRO A 80 -2.30 -12.17 -23.58
N SER A 81 -0.99 -11.92 -23.49
CA SER A 81 0.03 -12.91 -23.10
C SER A 81 0.49 -12.78 -21.67
N ALA A 82 -0.01 -11.83 -20.91
CA ALA A 82 0.26 -11.66 -19.50
C ALA A 82 -0.65 -12.55 -18.64
N ASP A 83 -0.41 -12.56 -17.33
CA ASP A 83 -1.27 -13.24 -16.39
C ASP A 83 -2.73 -12.79 -16.55
N ASN A 84 -3.65 -13.73 -16.59
CA ASN A 84 -5.07 -13.53 -16.83
C ASN A 84 -5.45 -12.90 -18.18
N GLY A 85 -4.50 -12.65 -19.10
CA GLY A 85 -4.77 -12.11 -20.44
C GLY A 85 -5.19 -10.64 -20.47
N GLU A 86 -4.92 -9.88 -19.43
CA GLU A 86 -5.22 -8.45 -19.32
C GLU A 86 -3.95 -7.60 -19.13
N SER A 87 -4.02 -6.33 -19.50
CA SER A 87 -2.97 -5.37 -19.18
C SER A 87 -3.15 -4.82 -17.77
N ASP A 88 -2.08 -4.24 -17.20
CA ASP A 88 -2.12 -3.57 -15.90
C ASP A 88 -3.22 -2.51 -15.82
N ILE A 89 -3.39 -1.73 -16.91
CA ILE A 89 -4.47 -0.74 -17.02
C ILE A 89 -5.85 -1.39 -17.00
N GLN A 90 -6.02 -2.53 -17.68
CA GLN A 90 -7.30 -3.25 -17.66
C GLN A 90 -7.60 -3.79 -16.28
N HIS A 91 -6.62 -4.37 -15.62
CA HIS A 91 -6.71 -4.86 -14.25
C HIS A 91 -7.11 -3.74 -13.28
N GLU A 92 -6.41 -2.63 -13.30
CA GLU A 92 -6.74 -1.47 -12.46
C GLU A 92 -8.11 -0.86 -12.76
N ASN A 93 -8.58 -0.92 -14.01
CA ASN A 93 -9.94 -0.49 -14.32
C ASN A 93 -11.01 -1.42 -13.74
N VAL A 94 -10.76 -2.72 -13.63
CA VAL A 94 -11.65 -3.66 -12.93
C VAL A 94 -11.72 -3.28 -11.45
N ILE A 95 -10.57 -3.06 -10.80
CA ILE A 95 -10.49 -2.64 -9.40
C ILE A 95 -11.21 -1.31 -9.18
N ALA A 96 -10.97 -0.30 -10.02
CA ALA A 96 -11.63 1.00 -9.94
C ALA A 96 -13.17 0.89 -10.03
N ASN A 97 -13.67 0.02 -10.91
CA ASN A 97 -15.10 -0.23 -11.03
C ASN A 97 -15.67 -0.91 -9.78
N LEU A 98 -14.96 -1.90 -9.24
CA LEU A 98 -15.38 -2.57 -7.99
C LEU A 98 -15.40 -1.58 -6.82
N LEU A 99 -14.38 -0.76 -6.65
CA LEU A 99 -14.33 0.27 -5.62
C LEU A 99 -15.53 1.23 -5.72
N THR A 100 -15.88 1.65 -6.94
CA THR A 100 -17.06 2.49 -7.17
C THR A 100 -18.36 1.77 -6.75
N GLN A 101 -18.50 0.48 -7.06
CA GLN A 101 -19.65 -0.33 -6.65
C GLN A 101 -19.75 -0.48 -5.13
N TYR A 102 -18.61 -0.53 -4.44
CA TYR A 102 -18.51 -0.62 -2.98
C TYR A 102 -18.64 0.72 -2.26
N GLY A 103 -18.91 1.81 -3.00
CA GLY A 103 -19.24 3.12 -2.42
C GLY A 103 -18.10 4.14 -2.39
N TYR A 104 -16.96 3.86 -3.03
CA TYR A 104 -15.95 4.90 -3.24
C TYR A 104 -16.50 5.99 -4.16
N THR A 105 -16.42 7.23 -3.71
CA THR A 105 -17.02 8.39 -4.38
C THR A 105 -16.10 9.06 -5.39
N LYS A 106 -14.79 8.79 -5.29
CA LYS A 106 -13.79 9.33 -6.21
C LYS A 106 -12.66 8.34 -6.41
N ILE A 107 -12.41 7.97 -7.67
CA ILE A 107 -11.27 7.17 -8.07
C ILE A 107 -10.34 8.03 -8.93
N ILE A 108 -9.13 8.26 -8.43
CA ILE A 108 -8.06 8.94 -9.16
C ILE A 108 -7.30 7.87 -9.94
N LYS A 109 -7.12 8.06 -11.24
CA LYS A 109 -6.40 7.13 -12.10
C LYS A 109 -5.10 7.77 -12.58
N CYS A 110 -3.99 7.14 -12.24
CA CYS A 110 -2.64 7.57 -12.60
C CYS A 110 -1.98 6.45 -13.43
N TYR A 111 -2.26 6.43 -14.71
CA TYR A 111 -1.83 5.37 -15.63
C TYR A 111 -0.74 5.86 -16.58
N ASP A 112 0.20 4.98 -16.91
CA ASP A 112 1.13 5.21 -18.01
C ASP A 112 0.41 5.12 -19.37
N PRO A 113 0.95 5.84 -20.41
CA PRO A 113 2.06 6.77 -20.30
C PRO A 113 1.64 8.15 -19.76
N GLY A 114 2.57 8.82 -19.09
CA GLY A 114 2.42 10.23 -18.74
C GLY A 114 2.15 10.52 -17.28
N VAL A 115 2.03 9.50 -16.43
CA VAL A 115 1.99 9.70 -14.98
C VAL A 115 3.34 10.17 -14.46
N THR A 116 3.32 11.10 -13.52
CA THR A 116 4.51 11.71 -12.93
C THR A 116 4.44 11.64 -11.39
N PRO A 117 5.58 11.79 -10.68
CA PRO A 117 5.55 11.88 -9.22
C PRO A 117 4.60 12.97 -8.69
N LYS A 118 4.46 14.06 -9.43
CA LYS A 118 3.55 15.15 -9.04
C LYS A 118 2.09 14.70 -8.99
N ASN A 119 1.64 13.87 -9.93
CA ASN A 119 0.27 13.35 -9.92
C ASN A 119 0.00 12.54 -8.66
N ILE A 120 0.98 11.76 -8.23
CA ILE A 120 0.90 10.96 -7.01
C ILE A 120 0.89 11.85 -5.77
N ILE A 121 1.81 12.84 -5.69
CA ILE A 121 1.85 13.82 -4.58
C ILE A 121 0.52 14.55 -4.46
N ASP A 122 -0.03 15.03 -5.57
CA ASP A 122 -1.30 15.75 -5.57
C ASP A 122 -2.46 14.87 -5.09
N ALA A 123 -2.49 13.60 -5.48
CA ALA A 123 -3.49 12.63 -5.04
C ALA A 123 -3.39 12.37 -3.52
N PHE A 124 -2.20 12.08 -3.00
CA PHE A 124 -1.99 11.87 -1.57
C PHE A 124 -2.37 13.11 -0.75
N ASN A 125 -1.89 14.29 -1.16
CA ASN A 125 -2.19 15.55 -0.46
C ASN A 125 -3.66 15.97 -0.57
N GLY A 126 -4.37 15.46 -1.58
CA GLY A 126 -5.81 15.63 -1.72
C GLY A 126 -6.66 14.74 -0.81
N GLY A 127 -6.01 13.82 -0.09
CA GLY A 127 -6.64 12.85 0.81
C GLY A 127 -7.23 11.65 0.06
N ILE A 128 -6.62 10.49 0.29
CA ILE A 128 -7.05 9.19 -0.24
C ILE A 128 -6.95 8.13 0.86
N SER A 129 -7.83 7.16 0.86
CA SER A 129 -7.84 6.08 1.85
C SER A 129 -7.26 4.77 1.34
N LEU A 130 -7.21 4.59 0.03
CA LEU A 130 -6.72 3.37 -0.59
C LEU A 130 -5.88 3.71 -1.83
N VAL A 131 -4.76 3.00 -1.96
CA VAL A 131 -3.95 2.98 -3.19
C VAL A 131 -3.88 1.54 -3.66
N ASN A 132 -4.09 1.31 -4.95
CA ASN A 132 -3.72 0.08 -5.62
C ASN A 132 -2.69 0.39 -6.69
N TYR A 133 -1.62 -0.39 -6.71
CA TYR A 133 -0.51 -0.22 -7.65
C TYR A 133 -0.26 -1.52 -8.41
N THR A 134 -0.27 -1.43 -9.73
CA THR A 134 0.11 -2.54 -10.61
C THR A 134 1.22 -2.08 -11.55
N GLY A 135 2.40 -2.66 -11.37
CA GLY A 135 3.59 -2.33 -12.15
C GLY A 135 4.88 -2.76 -11.45
N HIS A 136 6.01 -2.43 -12.04
CA HIS A 136 7.31 -2.71 -11.46
C HIS A 136 7.71 -1.68 -10.39
N GLY A 137 8.46 -2.13 -9.39
CA GLY A 137 9.03 -1.31 -8.34
C GLY A 137 10.50 -1.62 -8.07
N SER A 138 11.08 -0.78 -7.25
CA SER A 138 12.41 -0.96 -6.68
C SER A 138 12.36 -0.70 -5.17
N GLU A 139 13.46 -0.90 -4.47
CA GLU A 139 13.56 -0.58 -3.03
C GLU A 139 13.24 0.89 -2.69
N THR A 140 13.25 1.78 -3.66
CA THR A 140 13.16 3.23 -3.42
C THR A 140 12.09 3.96 -4.22
N ALA A 141 11.46 3.33 -5.23
CA ALA A 141 10.49 3.99 -6.09
C ALA A 141 9.57 3.00 -6.82
N TRP A 142 8.36 3.42 -7.10
CA TRP A 142 7.48 2.81 -8.08
C TRP A 142 7.98 3.09 -9.50
N GLY A 143 8.06 2.07 -10.33
CA GLY A 143 8.59 2.19 -11.69
C GLY A 143 7.72 3.06 -12.59
N THR A 144 6.42 2.86 -12.54
CA THR A 144 5.43 3.53 -13.39
C THR A 144 5.45 5.05 -13.24
N SER A 145 5.33 5.54 -12.02
CA SER A 145 5.22 6.98 -11.74
C SER A 145 6.56 7.63 -11.38
N HIS A 146 7.60 6.84 -11.16
CA HIS A 146 8.86 7.25 -10.54
C HIS A 146 8.69 7.93 -9.17
N PHE A 147 7.52 7.73 -8.53
CA PHE A 147 7.29 8.21 -7.17
C PHE A 147 8.12 7.37 -6.19
N GLY A 148 8.92 8.01 -5.37
CA GLY A 148 9.84 7.31 -4.49
C GLY A 148 10.10 8.06 -3.18
N THR A 149 11.05 7.57 -2.40
CA THR A 149 11.37 8.03 -1.04
C THR A 149 11.63 9.54 -0.94
N THR A 150 12.20 10.15 -1.97
CA THR A 150 12.42 11.61 -2.02
C THR A 150 11.11 12.39 -2.17
N HIS A 151 10.11 11.81 -2.81
CA HIS A 151 8.79 12.40 -3.03
C HIS A 151 7.89 12.24 -1.80
N VAL A 152 8.03 11.14 -1.05
CA VAL A 152 7.33 10.93 0.23
C VAL A 152 7.58 12.08 1.20
N LYS A 153 8.80 12.65 1.20
CA LYS A 153 9.15 13.81 2.04
C LYS A 153 8.40 15.10 1.68
N GLN A 154 7.73 15.14 0.54
CA GLN A 154 6.94 16.29 0.07
C GLN A 154 5.45 16.14 0.38
N LEU A 155 5.04 15.02 0.97
CA LEU A 155 3.66 14.79 1.34
C LEU A 155 3.26 15.62 2.55
N THR A 156 2.04 16.14 2.49
CA THR A 156 1.44 16.99 3.54
C THR A 156 0.08 16.45 4.03
N ASN A 157 -0.24 15.20 3.67
CA ASN A 157 -1.53 14.57 3.96
C ASN A 157 -1.75 14.22 5.45
N SER A 158 -0.80 14.50 6.31
CA SER A 158 -0.91 14.39 7.78
C SER A 158 -1.45 13.05 8.25
N ASN A 159 -2.70 13.03 8.74
CA ASN A 159 -3.37 11.83 9.26
C ASN A 159 -4.28 11.14 8.22
N GLN A 160 -4.33 11.64 6.98
CA GLN A 160 -5.08 11.01 5.88
C GLN A 160 -4.19 9.99 5.18
N LEU A 161 -3.91 8.89 5.87
CA LEU A 161 -2.96 7.87 5.43
C LEU A 161 -3.70 6.73 4.75
N PRO A 162 -3.39 6.43 3.49
CA PRO A 162 -4.04 5.34 2.78
C PRO A 162 -3.50 3.98 3.21
N PHE A 163 -4.33 2.97 3.01
CA PHE A 163 -3.87 1.59 2.88
C PHE A 163 -3.35 1.38 1.45
N ILE A 164 -2.20 0.74 1.30
CA ILE A 164 -1.53 0.57 0.01
C ILE A 164 -1.41 -0.92 -0.29
N PHE A 165 -1.91 -1.32 -1.47
CA PHE A 165 -1.64 -2.60 -2.11
C PHE A 165 -0.64 -2.36 -3.25
N ASP A 166 0.52 -3.06 -3.22
CA ASP A 166 1.54 -3.05 -4.27
C ASP A 166 2.29 -4.39 -4.35
#